data_1b5580d7bfa02b7c8b8daacad2cd7453
#
_entry.id   1b5580d7bfa02b7c8b8daacad2cd7453
#
_cell.length_a   1.000
_cell.length_b   1.000
_cell.length_c   1.000
_cell.angle_alpha   90.00
_cell.angle_beta   90.00
_cell.angle_gamma   90.00
#
_symmetry.space_group_name_H-M   'P 1'
#
loop_
_entity.id
_entity.type
_entity.pdbx_description
1 polymer ?
#
loop_
_entity_poly.entity_id
_entity_poly.type
_entity_poly.pdbx_seq_one_letter_code
_entity_poly.pdbx_strand_id
1 'polypeptide(L)'
;MKKVEDYVRSIPDFPEKGIIFRDITTVIQSPEGLKLAIDGINEKLKGVDYDVVVGPESRGFIFGVPVAYANGKGFVPVRKKGKLPCETISQDYKLEYGTATIEMHKDAIVPGQKVVIVDDLIATGGTTEAIIKLIEQLGGEVVKIIFLIELEGLKGREKLSGYDVDAVIKYAGK
;
A
#
# COMPACT_ATOMS: atom_id res chain seq x y z
N MET A 1 23.58 -3.56 13.29
CA MET A 1 22.96 -3.94 12.00
C MET A 1 21.97 -2.84 11.64
N LYS A 2 22.06 -2.28 10.44
CA LYS A 2 21.13 -1.23 10.00
C LYS A 2 19.73 -1.80 9.85
N LYS A 3 18.73 -0.97 10.15
CA LYS A 3 17.32 -1.26 9.94
C LYS A 3 16.80 -0.46 8.73
N VAL A 4 15.65 -0.83 8.20
CA VAL A 4 15.06 -0.13 7.06
C VAL A 4 14.80 1.36 7.37
N GLU A 5 14.46 1.71 8.62
CA GLU A 5 14.26 3.10 9.04
C GLU A 5 15.51 3.98 8.83
N ASP A 6 16.71 3.40 8.93
CA ASP A 6 17.98 4.13 8.76
C ASP A 6 18.19 4.63 7.33
N TYR A 7 17.41 4.10 6.38
CA TYR A 7 17.44 4.48 4.97
C TYR A 7 16.32 5.48 4.60
N VAL A 8 15.34 5.71 5.46
CA VAL A 8 14.28 6.70 5.21
C VAL A 8 14.81 8.10 5.47
N ARG A 9 14.70 8.98 4.47
CA ARG A 9 15.06 10.39 4.63
C ARG A 9 13.88 11.16 5.19
N SER A 10 14.08 11.83 6.32
CA SER A 10 13.08 12.70 6.92
C SER A 10 13.34 14.14 6.52
N ILE A 11 12.38 14.77 5.85
CA ILE A 11 12.45 16.15 5.36
C ILE A 11 11.49 16.99 6.21
N PRO A 12 11.99 17.80 7.14
CA PRO A 12 11.13 18.66 7.96
C PRO A 12 10.53 19.79 7.13
N ASP A 13 9.34 20.24 7.54
CA ASP A 13 8.62 21.37 6.95
C ASP A 13 8.35 21.21 5.43
N PHE A 14 8.03 20.00 5.00
CA PHE A 14 7.66 19.70 3.62
C PHE A 14 6.38 18.85 3.57
N PRO A 15 5.40 19.16 2.67
CA PRO A 15 5.33 20.34 1.79
C PRO A 15 5.00 21.65 2.52
N GLU A 16 4.63 21.55 3.80
CA GLU A 16 4.22 22.69 4.64
C GLU A 16 4.90 22.61 6.00
N LYS A 17 5.01 23.78 6.67
CA LYS A 17 5.60 23.90 8.00
C LYS A 17 4.88 22.99 9.02
N GLY A 18 5.66 22.23 9.78
CA GLY A 18 5.18 21.30 10.80
C GLY A 18 4.93 19.88 10.29
N ILE A 19 5.06 19.61 8.99
CA ILE A 19 4.97 18.28 8.39
C ILE A 19 6.38 17.72 8.21
N ILE A 20 6.60 16.46 8.59
CA ILE A 20 7.84 15.73 8.30
C ILE A 20 7.56 14.74 7.19
N PHE A 21 8.02 15.04 5.98
CA PHE A 21 7.88 14.14 4.85
C PHE A 21 8.85 12.95 4.97
N ARG A 22 8.33 11.74 4.84
CA ARG A 22 9.11 10.50 4.87
C ARG A 22 9.41 10.06 3.44
N ASP A 23 10.61 10.38 2.98
CA ASP A 23 11.05 10.09 1.63
C ASP A 23 11.63 8.67 1.54
N ILE A 24 11.00 7.83 0.73
CA ILE A 24 11.42 6.44 0.50
C ILE A 24 12.39 6.31 -0.67
N THR A 25 12.67 7.38 -1.42
CA THR A 25 13.59 7.30 -2.56
C THR A 25 14.98 6.85 -2.14
N THR A 26 15.42 7.26 -0.96
CA THR A 26 16.68 6.81 -0.36
C THR A 26 16.68 5.34 0.07
N VAL A 27 15.51 4.78 0.38
CA VAL A 27 15.35 3.35 0.64
C VAL A 27 15.52 2.56 -0.66
N ILE A 28 14.79 2.95 -1.72
CA ILE A 28 14.77 2.19 -2.97
C ILE A 28 16.06 2.34 -3.79
N GLN A 29 16.79 3.44 -3.66
CA GLN A 29 18.08 3.62 -4.34
C GLN A 29 19.24 2.84 -3.69
N SER A 30 19.09 2.41 -2.44
CA SER A 30 20.06 1.59 -1.73
C SER A 30 19.75 0.10 -1.94
N PRO A 31 20.67 -0.73 -2.45
CA PRO A 31 20.45 -2.16 -2.57
C PRO A 31 20.09 -2.82 -1.23
N GLU A 32 20.76 -2.40 -0.15
CA GLU A 32 20.48 -2.91 1.20
C GLU A 32 19.13 -2.40 1.73
N GLY A 33 18.85 -1.10 1.56
CA GLY A 33 17.58 -0.50 1.99
C GLY A 33 16.37 -1.13 1.29
N LEU A 34 16.45 -1.32 -0.03
CA LEU A 34 15.42 -1.98 -0.82
C LEU A 34 15.21 -3.42 -0.36
N LYS A 35 16.31 -4.17 -0.17
CA LYS A 35 16.23 -5.55 0.34
C LYS A 35 15.57 -5.60 1.70
N LEU A 36 15.96 -4.77 2.65
CA LEU A 36 15.38 -4.72 3.99
C LEU A 36 13.89 -4.38 3.96
N ALA A 37 13.47 -3.47 3.07
CA ALA A 37 12.07 -3.10 2.90
C ALA A 37 11.23 -4.28 2.40
N ILE A 38 11.67 -4.96 1.34
CA ILE A 38 10.96 -6.11 0.77
C ILE A 38 10.94 -7.28 1.76
N ASP A 39 12.07 -7.59 2.38
CA ASP A 39 12.16 -8.66 3.38
C ASP A 39 11.27 -8.38 4.59
N GLY A 40 11.21 -7.12 5.04
CA GLY A 40 10.35 -6.69 6.14
C GLY A 40 8.85 -6.89 5.84
N ILE A 41 8.43 -6.60 4.61
CA ILE A 41 7.05 -6.86 4.18
C ILE A 41 6.79 -8.37 4.10
N ASN A 42 7.73 -9.14 3.51
CA ASN A 42 7.60 -10.59 3.41
C ASN A 42 7.54 -11.27 4.77
N GLU A 43 8.28 -10.76 5.75
CA GLU A 43 8.22 -11.28 7.14
C GLU A 43 6.81 -11.16 7.74
N LYS A 44 6.12 -10.05 7.45
CA LYS A 44 4.73 -9.82 7.88
C LYS A 44 3.71 -10.70 7.16
N LEU A 45 4.09 -11.30 6.04
CA LEU A 45 3.26 -12.22 5.26
C LEU A 45 3.47 -13.68 5.61
N LYS A 46 4.41 -14.02 6.46
CA LYS A 46 4.65 -15.41 6.87
C LYS A 46 3.39 -16.04 7.47
N GLY A 47 3.01 -17.19 6.95
CA GLY A 47 1.82 -17.92 7.39
C GLY A 47 0.49 -17.37 6.90
N VAL A 48 0.48 -16.29 6.13
CA VAL A 48 -0.72 -15.77 5.49
C VAL A 48 -1.00 -16.54 4.21
N ASP A 49 -2.19 -17.13 4.12
CA ASP A 49 -2.68 -17.79 2.90
C ASP A 49 -3.37 -16.76 2.02
N TYR A 50 -2.84 -16.53 0.80
CA TYR A 50 -3.37 -15.57 -0.17
C TYR A 50 -3.03 -15.95 -1.60
N ASP A 51 -3.77 -15.38 -2.54
CA ASP A 51 -3.69 -15.71 -3.98
C ASP A 51 -2.98 -14.63 -4.79
N VAL A 52 -3.18 -13.36 -4.45
CA VAL A 52 -2.73 -12.23 -5.27
C VAL A 52 -2.38 -11.02 -4.41
N VAL A 53 -1.45 -10.21 -4.90
CA VAL A 53 -1.08 -8.91 -4.31
C VAL A 53 -1.72 -7.79 -5.12
N VAL A 54 -2.29 -6.80 -4.44
CA VAL A 54 -2.86 -5.58 -5.03
C VAL A 54 -2.11 -4.37 -4.47
N GLY A 55 -1.86 -3.39 -5.30
CA GLY A 55 -1.25 -2.15 -4.84
C GLY A 55 -1.54 -0.95 -5.76
N PRO A 56 -1.55 0.27 -5.19
CA PRO A 56 -1.84 1.49 -5.94
C PRO A 56 -0.60 2.06 -6.63
N GLU A 57 -0.83 2.77 -7.77
CA GLU A 57 0.22 3.56 -8.39
C GLU A 57 0.66 4.70 -7.47
N SER A 58 1.89 5.08 -7.51
CA SER A 58 3.04 4.46 -8.20
C SER A 58 3.94 3.74 -7.20
N ARG A 59 4.06 4.28 -5.97
CA ARG A 59 5.00 3.77 -4.95
C ARG A 59 4.61 2.41 -4.40
N GLY A 60 3.31 2.10 -4.37
CA GLY A 60 2.82 0.76 -4.03
C GLY A 60 3.31 -0.33 -4.98
N PHE A 61 3.50 0.00 -6.27
CA PHE A 61 4.06 -0.94 -7.25
C PHE A 61 5.49 -1.34 -6.92
N ILE A 62 6.28 -0.38 -6.42
CA ILE A 62 7.70 -0.60 -6.10
C ILE A 62 7.89 -1.73 -5.09
N PHE A 63 6.99 -1.83 -4.13
CA PHE A 63 7.03 -2.87 -3.09
C PHE A 63 6.12 -4.05 -3.40
N GLY A 64 4.94 -3.81 -3.97
CA GLY A 64 3.96 -4.85 -4.26
C GLY A 64 4.45 -5.87 -5.29
N VAL A 65 5.06 -5.43 -6.39
CA VAL A 65 5.56 -6.32 -7.43
C VAL A 65 6.71 -7.21 -6.95
N PRO A 66 7.75 -6.70 -6.28
CA PRO A 66 8.79 -7.57 -5.72
C PRO A 66 8.28 -8.56 -4.68
N VAL A 67 7.31 -8.16 -3.85
CA VAL A 67 6.68 -9.06 -2.87
C VAL A 67 5.91 -10.17 -3.57
N ALA A 68 5.10 -9.85 -4.58
CA ALA A 68 4.38 -10.85 -5.37
C ALA A 68 5.34 -11.83 -6.04
N TYR A 69 6.38 -11.32 -6.69
CA TYR A 69 7.42 -12.13 -7.32
C TYR A 69 8.11 -13.08 -6.33
N ALA A 70 8.54 -12.57 -5.19
CA ALA A 70 9.22 -13.37 -4.16
C ALA A 70 8.36 -14.52 -3.60
N ASN A 71 7.04 -14.37 -3.63
CA ASN A 71 6.09 -15.36 -3.11
C ASN A 71 5.40 -16.17 -4.22
N GLY A 72 5.81 -16.04 -5.49
CA GLY A 72 5.21 -16.76 -6.61
C GLY A 72 3.74 -16.38 -6.85
N LYS A 73 3.38 -15.12 -6.61
CA LYS A 73 2.01 -14.59 -6.77
C LYS A 73 1.95 -13.59 -7.92
N GLY A 74 0.74 -13.34 -8.42
CA GLY A 74 0.47 -12.25 -9.33
C GLY A 74 0.33 -10.92 -8.62
N PHE A 75 0.37 -9.83 -9.39
CA PHE A 75 0.16 -8.47 -8.92
C PHE A 75 -0.93 -7.77 -9.73
N VAL A 76 -1.87 -7.13 -9.05
CA VAL A 76 -2.95 -6.34 -9.66
C VAL A 76 -2.73 -4.86 -9.36
N PRO A 77 -2.53 -4.03 -10.39
CA PRO A 77 -2.38 -2.59 -10.23
C PRO A 77 -3.73 -1.90 -10.01
N VAL A 78 -3.78 -1.01 -9.05
CA VAL A 78 -4.83 -0.01 -8.91
C VAL A 78 -4.29 1.32 -9.39
N ARG A 79 -5.01 2.00 -10.28
CA ARG A 79 -4.54 3.23 -10.90
C ARG A 79 -5.57 4.34 -10.83
N LYS A 80 -5.11 5.56 -11.03
CA LYS A 80 -5.99 6.74 -11.20
C LYS A 80 -6.84 6.57 -12.45
N LYS A 81 -8.02 7.16 -12.43
CA LYS A 81 -9.00 7.10 -13.52
C LYS A 81 -8.37 7.37 -14.90
N GLY A 82 -8.72 6.54 -15.88
CA GLY A 82 -8.28 6.67 -17.26
C GLY A 82 -6.89 6.12 -17.57
N LYS A 83 -6.22 5.44 -16.62
CA LYS A 83 -4.88 4.87 -16.82
C LYS A 83 -4.88 3.40 -17.23
N LEU A 84 -5.99 2.69 -17.04
CA LEU A 84 -6.10 1.27 -17.38
C LEU A 84 -6.81 1.09 -18.73
N PRO A 85 -6.31 0.21 -19.63
CA PRO A 85 -6.76 0.17 -21.03
C PRO A 85 -8.01 -0.66 -21.30
N CYS A 86 -8.42 -1.56 -20.39
CA CYS A 86 -9.61 -2.42 -20.54
C CYS A 86 -10.77 -1.95 -19.66
N GLU A 87 -11.84 -2.72 -19.61
CA GLU A 87 -12.97 -2.45 -18.72
C GLU A 87 -12.54 -2.39 -17.27
N THR A 88 -12.96 -1.34 -16.57
CA THR A 88 -12.64 -1.06 -15.18
C THR A 88 -13.87 -0.94 -14.32
N ILE A 89 -13.68 -1.17 -13.02
CA ILE A 89 -14.54 -0.66 -11.98
C ILE A 89 -13.82 0.51 -11.29
N SER A 90 -14.56 1.42 -10.73
CA SER A 90 -14.02 2.64 -10.11
C SER A 90 -14.57 2.88 -8.73
N GLN A 91 -13.78 3.56 -7.90
CA GLN A 91 -14.17 3.98 -6.57
C GLN A 91 -13.64 5.39 -6.30
N ASP A 92 -14.55 6.27 -5.90
CA ASP A 92 -14.22 7.61 -5.46
C ASP A 92 -13.80 7.59 -3.98
N TYR A 93 -12.88 8.46 -3.62
CA TYR A 93 -12.50 8.71 -2.23
C TYR A 93 -12.18 10.18 -2.00
N LYS A 94 -12.43 10.63 -0.79
CA LYS A 94 -12.19 12.03 -0.40
C LYS A 94 -10.72 12.28 -0.12
N LEU A 95 -10.21 13.37 -0.68
CA LEU A 95 -8.94 13.98 -0.32
C LEU A 95 -9.18 15.10 0.69
N GLU A 96 -8.12 15.67 1.24
CA GLU A 96 -8.21 16.90 2.03
C GLU A 96 -8.85 18.04 1.22
N TYR A 97 -8.48 18.11 -0.07
CA TYR A 97 -9.08 19.03 -1.04
C TYR A 97 -9.61 18.25 -2.24
N GLY A 98 -10.93 18.07 -2.29
CA GLY A 98 -11.62 17.45 -3.43
C GLY A 98 -11.81 15.94 -3.31
N THR A 99 -12.04 15.32 -4.45
CA THR A 99 -12.29 13.88 -4.60
C THR A 99 -11.35 13.32 -5.65
N ALA A 100 -10.83 12.12 -5.41
CA ALA A 100 -10.06 11.35 -6.40
C ALA A 100 -10.79 10.05 -6.72
N THR A 101 -10.53 9.51 -7.91
CA THR A 101 -11.09 8.24 -8.38
C THR A 101 -9.97 7.29 -8.73
N ILE A 102 -10.05 6.08 -8.23
CA ILE A 102 -9.15 4.96 -8.58
C ILE A 102 -9.91 3.87 -9.29
N GLU A 103 -9.21 3.12 -10.10
CA GLU A 103 -9.76 2.05 -10.93
C GLU A 103 -8.96 0.77 -10.81
N MET A 104 -9.66 -0.34 -11.01
CA MET A 104 -9.12 -1.68 -11.13
C MET A 104 -9.76 -2.33 -12.36
N HIS A 105 -9.04 -3.18 -13.10
CA HIS A 105 -9.65 -3.97 -14.18
C HIS A 105 -10.77 -4.86 -13.63
N LYS A 106 -11.87 -4.91 -14.34
CA LYS A 106 -13.07 -5.67 -13.95
C LYS A 106 -12.82 -7.18 -13.82
N ASP A 107 -11.85 -7.70 -14.55
CA ASP A 107 -11.44 -9.11 -14.56
C ASP A 107 -10.21 -9.40 -13.68
N ALA A 108 -9.74 -8.42 -12.90
CA ALA A 108 -8.50 -8.54 -12.16
C ALA A 108 -8.58 -9.49 -10.95
N ILE A 109 -9.75 -9.60 -10.35
CA ILE A 109 -10.01 -10.44 -9.19
C ILE A 109 -11.12 -11.43 -9.50
N VAL A 110 -10.89 -12.68 -9.19
CA VAL A 110 -11.90 -13.74 -9.28
C VAL A 110 -12.62 -13.86 -7.93
N PRO A 111 -13.96 -14.00 -7.90
CA PRO A 111 -14.70 -14.18 -6.66
C PRO A 111 -14.12 -15.29 -5.78
N GLY A 112 -13.92 -14.98 -4.50
CA GLY A 112 -13.31 -15.88 -3.51
C GLY A 112 -11.80 -15.83 -3.43
N GLN A 113 -11.10 -15.10 -4.30
CA GLN A 113 -9.66 -14.91 -4.18
C GLN A 113 -9.31 -14.15 -2.88
N LYS A 114 -8.27 -14.64 -2.22
CA LYS A 114 -7.67 -14.00 -1.05
C LYS A 114 -6.61 -12.99 -1.48
N VAL A 115 -6.77 -11.76 -1.06
CA VAL A 115 -5.99 -10.62 -1.53
C VAL A 115 -5.18 -10.00 -0.39
N VAL A 116 -3.91 -9.75 -0.67
CA VAL A 116 -3.04 -8.91 0.16
C VAL A 116 -2.87 -7.55 -0.51
N ILE A 117 -3.09 -6.47 0.23
CA ILE A 117 -2.80 -5.11 -0.23
C ILE A 117 -1.42 -4.71 0.27
N VAL A 118 -0.57 -4.21 -0.62
CA VAL A 118 0.75 -3.66 -0.29
C VAL A 118 0.85 -2.23 -0.80
N ASP A 119 1.25 -1.32 0.08
CA ASP A 119 1.53 0.08 -0.28
C ASP A 119 2.75 0.59 0.50
N ASP A 120 3.28 1.73 0.07
CA ASP A 120 4.46 2.34 0.71
C ASP A 120 4.13 3.00 2.05
N LEU A 121 3.01 3.68 2.16
CA LEU A 121 2.69 4.48 3.35
C LEU A 121 1.18 4.55 3.61
N ILE A 122 0.80 4.41 4.87
CA ILE A 122 -0.54 4.78 5.33
C ILE A 122 -0.49 6.12 6.07
N ALA A 123 -1.29 7.07 5.59
CA ALA A 123 -1.55 8.34 6.24
C ALA A 123 -2.97 8.36 6.82
N THR A 124 -3.95 8.83 6.06
CA THR A 124 -5.35 8.89 6.49
C THR A 124 -6.16 7.62 6.20
N GLY A 125 -5.63 6.71 5.38
CA GLY A 125 -6.26 5.44 5.04
C GLY A 125 -7.31 5.49 3.94
N GLY A 126 -7.58 6.66 3.35
CA GLY A 126 -8.64 6.81 2.34
C GLY A 126 -8.40 6.04 1.06
N THR A 127 -7.17 6.05 0.54
CA THR A 127 -6.81 5.28 -0.66
C THR A 127 -7.01 3.79 -0.44
N THR A 128 -6.54 3.26 0.68
CA THR A 128 -6.65 1.83 1.01
C THR A 128 -8.09 1.41 1.21
N GLU A 129 -8.91 2.24 1.88
CA GLU A 129 -10.35 1.99 2.01
C GLU A 129 -11.04 1.87 0.64
N ALA A 130 -10.68 2.74 -0.31
CA ALA A 130 -11.20 2.67 -1.68
C ALA A 130 -10.74 1.40 -2.41
N ILE A 131 -9.49 0.97 -2.23
CA ILE A 131 -8.97 -0.27 -2.80
C ILE A 131 -9.73 -1.48 -2.25
N ILE A 132 -9.99 -1.53 -0.95
CA ILE A 132 -10.80 -2.59 -0.32
C ILE A 132 -12.17 -2.69 -0.99
N LYS A 133 -12.85 -1.56 -1.19
CA LYS A 133 -14.16 -1.53 -1.85
C LYS A 133 -14.12 -2.08 -3.28
N LEU A 134 -13.08 -1.78 -4.05
CA LEU A 134 -12.90 -2.34 -5.39
C LEU A 134 -12.73 -3.86 -5.34
N ILE A 135 -11.88 -4.37 -4.46
CA ILE A 135 -11.62 -5.81 -4.31
C ILE A 135 -12.90 -6.54 -3.91
N GLU A 136 -13.62 -6.05 -2.91
CA GLU A 136 -14.85 -6.65 -2.42
C GLU A 136 -15.98 -6.59 -3.45
N GLN A 137 -16.05 -5.52 -4.25
CA GLN A 137 -17.00 -5.40 -5.36
C GLN A 137 -16.81 -6.51 -6.41
N LEU A 138 -15.58 -6.97 -6.62
CA LEU A 138 -15.27 -8.11 -7.50
C LEU A 138 -15.39 -9.47 -6.81
N GLY A 139 -15.74 -9.51 -5.55
CA GLY A 139 -15.92 -10.74 -4.77
C GLY A 139 -14.63 -11.26 -4.13
N GLY A 140 -13.55 -10.49 -4.12
CA GLY A 140 -12.31 -10.81 -3.41
C GLY A 140 -12.42 -10.63 -1.91
N GLU A 141 -11.57 -11.31 -1.16
CA GLU A 141 -11.44 -11.21 0.29
C GLU A 141 -10.09 -10.60 0.64
N VAL A 142 -10.08 -9.45 1.32
CA VAL A 142 -8.85 -8.82 1.81
C VAL A 142 -8.42 -9.51 3.09
N VAL A 143 -7.34 -10.29 3.03
CA VAL A 143 -6.85 -11.08 4.17
C VAL A 143 -5.74 -10.40 4.95
N LYS A 144 -5.00 -9.50 4.34
CA LYS A 144 -3.93 -8.71 4.99
C LYS A 144 -3.66 -7.42 4.24
N ILE A 145 -3.29 -6.38 4.98
CA ILE A 145 -2.86 -5.09 4.42
C ILE A 145 -1.52 -4.75 5.05
N ILE A 146 -0.51 -4.47 4.23
CA ILE A 146 0.84 -4.18 4.72
C ILE A 146 1.36 -2.90 4.09
N PHE A 147 1.88 -2.04 4.94
CA PHE A 147 2.58 -0.81 4.57
C PHE A 147 4.05 -0.90 4.91
N LEU A 148 4.90 -0.26 4.13
CA LEU A 148 6.27 -0.03 4.56
C LEU A 148 6.29 0.93 5.75
N ILE A 149 5.53 2.03 5.68
CA ILE A 149 5.50 3.09 6.70
C ILE A 149 4.06 3.34 7.17
N GLU A 150 3.91 3.50 8.47
CA GLU A 150 2.67 4.00 9.10
C GLU A 150 2.94 5.31 9.83
N LEU A 151 2.13 6.34 9.54
CA LEU A 151 2.07 7.59 10.28
C LEU A 151 0.94 7.49 11.32
N GLU A 152 1.27 7.02 12.51
CA GLU A 152 0.27 6.70 13.56
C GLU A 152 -0.55 7.92 13.99
N GLY A 153 0.06 9.12 13.97
CA GLY A 153 -0.61 10.36 14.32
C GLY A 153 -1.79 10.76 13.43
N LEU A 154 -1.87 10.19 12.22
CA LEU A 154 -2.99 10.42 11.28
C LEU A 154 -4.11 9.39 11.42
N LYS A 155 -3.93 8.36 12.27
CA LYS A 155 -4.96 7.38 12.64
C LYS A 155 -5.61 6.65 11.44
N GLY A 156 -4.86 6.42 10.38
CA GLY A 156 -5.37 5.79 9.16
C GLY A 156 -5.98 4.40 9.39
N ARG A 157 -5.49 3.66 10.39
CA ARG A 157 -6.04 2.35 10.76
C ARG A 157 -7.51 2.40 11.19
N GLU A 158 -8.01 3.52 11.69
CA GLU A 158 -9.41 3.64 12.10
C GLU A 158 -10.36 3.41 10.91
N LYS A 159 -9.98 3.85 9.71
CA LYS A 159 -10.73 3.58 8.46
C LYS A 159 -10.63 2.13 7.99
N LEU A 160 -9.65 1.40 8.47
CA LEU A 160 -9.38 0.02 8.10
C LEU A 160 -9.80 -0.96 9.21
N SER A 161 -10.70 -0.52 10.09
CA SER A 161 -11.25 -1.34 11.17
C SER A 161 -11.91 -2.60 10.62
N GLY A 162 -11.61 -3.75 11.23
CA GLY A 162 -12.08 -5.05 10.77
C GLY A 162 -11.13 -5.79 9.82
N TYR A 163 -10.03 -5.15 9.38
CA TYR A 163 -8.99 -5.76 8.55
C TYR A 163 -7.70 -5.96 9.35
N ASP A 164 -6.93 -6.98 8.97
CA ASP A 164 -5.59 -7.23 9.52
C ASP A 164 -4.58 -6.29 8.84
N VAL A 165 -4.15 -5.25 9.56
CA VAL A 165 -3.24 -4.20 9.07
C VAL A 165 -1.92 -4.26 9.83
N ASP A 166 -0.81 -4.25 9.09
CA ASP A 166 0.53 -4.19 9.66
C ASP A 166 1.43 -3.18 8.91
N ALA A 167 2.51 -2.78 9.55
CA ALA A 167 3.51 -1.90 8.96
C ALA A 167 4.91 -2.30 9.42
N VAL A 168 5.89 -2.12 8.54
CA VAL A 168 7.31 -2.42 8.85
C VAL A 168 7.90 -1.34 9.74
N ILE A 169 7.63 -0.07 9.42
CA ILE A 169 8.10 1.11 10.15
C ILE A 169 6.89 1.88 10.69
N LYS A 170 6.98 2.36 11.92
CA LYS A 170 5.94 3.20 12.53
C LYS A 170 6.55 4.51 13.03
N TYR A 171 5.92 5.61 12.67
CA TYR A 171 6.24 6.94 13.20
C TYR A 171 5.05 7.45 14.01
N ALA A 172 5.29 7.83 15.27
CA ALA A 172 4.25 8.31 16.19
C ALA A 172 3.67 9.68 15.80
N GLY A 173 4.37 10.46 14.95
CA GLY A 173 3.95 11.77 14.48
C GLY A 173 3.14 11.74 13.18
N LYS A 174 2.93 12.95 12.64
CA LYS A 174 2.31 13.20 11.35
C LYS A 174 3.36 13.27 10.24
#